data_058896d77a32cc3a7db3eeab416f83fd
#
_entry.id   058896d77a32cc3a7db3eeab416f83fd
#
_cell.length_a   1.000
_cell.length_b   1.000
_cell.length_c   1.000
_cell.angle_alpha   90.00
_cell.angle_beta   90.00
_cell.angle_gamma   90.00
#
_symmetry.space_group_name_H-M   'P 1'
#
loop_
_entity.id
_entity.type
_entity.pdbx_description
1 polymer ?
#
loop_
_entity_poly.entity_id
_entity_poly.type
_entity_poly.pdbx_seq_one_letter_code
_entity_poly.pdbx_strand_id
1 'polypeptide(L)'
;MKKVIAGLLSVAMIAAMAGCTKTPAQSTTGTTAAPGGESKPAESSAAAETTTSETTIKDSYGEGPVHINLWSFTNEVTNMAKKYVSLNPDFGKKYTVDITIIATTNQTYQPALDAALKNGEVDMYAAEAAFVLKYTQGDASGFAASYKDLGIDVDKDLKDAEIAQYTVDIGTRTSDNSLVALGYQATGGAMIYRASIAKEVFGSDDAATVEKAVGGGSGNYDTFWKAAETLKAKGYPIISGDGDLWHMVENSSSSGWIVNDKLTIAPERQAFFDYSKKLIDNGWCNETTDWQPSWFADMKGESQEGKDNKPAFCFFGPAWLINYTLAPNCGGTKAGEGTYGDWRVCKAPAGFFWGGTWVFGSKTAAENADKKAGVAELIRWITLDASDKGLQYMWANGTFNGEGGTKDCVASGKVMATADGKLDFLGGQNMFPAFIAANANATGKNLTPYDEAINGLFREQVNQYAHGQKSVEDAVKTFQSNVADKLGIES
;
A
#
# COMPACT_ATOMS: atom_id res chain seq x y z
N MET A 1 9.23 -35.50 22.72
CA MET A 1 10.06 -34.43 22.10
C MET A 1 9.58 -34.28 20.66
N LYS A 2 8.59 -33.41 20.43
CA LYS A 2 8.11 -33.05 19.09
C LYS A 2 8.56 -31.63 18.82
N LYS A 3 9.43 -31.46 17.85
CA LYS A 3 9.86 -30.13 17.36
C LYS A 3 8.72 -29.53 16.55
N VAL A 4 8.15 -28.45 17.05
CA VAL A 4 7.22 -27.60 16.32
C VAL A 4 8.08 -26.69 15.45
N ILE A 5 8.01 -26.87 14.14
CA ILE A 5 8.58 -25.96 13.15
C ILE A 5 7.56 -24.83 12.97
N ALA A 6 7.84 -23.68 13.56
CA ALA A 6 7.13 -22.45 13.28
C ALA A 6 7.53 -21.98 11.88
N GLY A 7 6.65 -22.10 10.90
CA GLY A 7 6.82 -21.54 9.57
C GLY A 7 6.62 -20.02 9.63
N LEU A 8 7.72 -19.29 9.52
CA LEU A 8 7.72 -17.84 9.28
C LEU A 8 7.14 -17.57 7.88
N LEU A 9 5.91 -17.05 7.83
CA LEU A 9 5.36 -16.42 6.64
C LEU A 9 5.92 -14.98 6.55
N SER A 10 7.11 -14.85 5.97
CA SER A 10 7.62 -13.57 5.52
C SER A 10 6.95 -13.23 4.18
N VAL A 11 6.10 -12.21 4.17
CA VAL A 11 5.68 -11.53 2.96
C VAL A 11 6.91 -10.77 2.44
N ALA A 12 7.65 -11.39 1.53
CA ALA A 12 8.75 -10.75 0.84
C ALA A 12 8.20 -9.87 -0.28
N MET A 13 7.98 -8.59 -0.01
CA MET A 13 8.09 -7.56 -1.04
C MET A 13 9.59 -7.40 -1.34
N ILE A 14 10.10 -8.17 -2.29
CA ILE A 14 11.49 -8.04 -2.73
C ILE A 14 11.55 -6.95 -3.78
N ALA A 15 12.04 -5.77 -3.37
CA ALA A 15 12.60 -4.81 -4.31
C ALA A 15 13.89 -5.38 -4.86
N ALA A 16 14.02 -5.48 -6.17
CA ALA A 16 15.20 -6.00 -6.86
C ALA A 16 16.42 -5.14 -6.53
N MET A 17 17.38 -5.68 -5.78
CA MET A 17 18.72 -5.12 -5.64
C MET A 17 19.69 -5.89 -6.57
N ALA A 18 20.14 -5.23 -7.62
CA ALA A 18 21.32 -5.64 -8.34
C ALA A 18 22.56 -5.20 -7.53
N GLY A 19 23.08 -6.08 -6.70
CA GLY A 19 24.32 -5.88 -5.95
C GLY A 19 25.52 -6.36 -6.73
N CYS A 20 26.37 -5.47 -7.18
CA CYS A 20 27.72 -5.81 -7.65
C CYS A 20 28.66 -6.00 -6.46
N THR A 21 29.02 -7.23 -6.18
CA THR A 21 30.16 -7.58 -5.30
C THR A 21 31.46 -7.38 -6.08
N LYS A 22 32.33 -6.48 -5.63
CA LYS A 22 33.76 -6.45 -6.01
C LYS A 22 34.60 -6.77 -4.78
N THR A 23 35.35 -7.85 -4.89
CA THR A 23 36.48 -8.20 -4.01
C THR A 23 37.70 -7.31 -4.37
N PRO A 24 38.54 -6.88 -3.40
CA PRO A 24 39.65 -5.98 -3.68
C PRO A 24 40.91 -6.75 -4.13
N ALA A 25 41.60 -6.22 -5.15
CA ALA A 25 42.94 -6.57 -5.46
C ALA A 25 43.81 -5.31 -5.69
N GLN A 26 45.03 -5.39 -5.21
CA GLN A 26 46.04 -4.38 -4.96
C GLN A 26 46.50 -3.51 -6.14
N SER A 27 47.03 -2.37 -5.71
CA SER A 27 47.70 -1.29 -6.44
C SER A 27 48.79 -1.71 -7.43
N THR A 28 48.93 -0.94 -8.53
CA THR A 28 50.23 -0.33 -8.95
C THR A 28 49.99 0.88 -9.87
N THR A 29 50.85 1.84 -9.71
CA THR A 29 51.02 3.17 -10.25
C THR A 29 51.20 3.26 -11.77
N GLY A 30 50.81 4.43 -12.37
CA GLY A 30 51.36 4.89 -13.65
C GLY A 30 50.51 5.88 -14.46
N THR A 31 50.76 7.10 -14.26
CA THR A 31 50.83 8.36 -15.09
C THR A 31 50.24 8.44 -16.51
N THR A 32 49.55 9.57 -16.75
CA THR A 32 49.53 10.60 -17.83
C THR A 32 48.69 10.46 -19.09
N ALA A 33 47.94 11.56 -19.31
CA ALA A 33 47.60 12.31 -20.54
C ALA A 33 46.38 11.89 -21.39
N ALA A 34 45.43 12.84 -21.51
CA ALA A 34 44.44 12.99 -22.59
C ALA A 34 45.15 13.43 -23.91
N PRO A 35 44.52 13.54 -25.10
CA PRO A 35 43.12 13.96 -25.37
C PRO A 35 42.40 13.28 -26.57
N GLY A 36 41.11 13.51 -26.70
CA GLY A 36 40.37 13.77 -27.93
C GLY A 36 40.00 12.57 -28.82
N GLY A 37 38.69 12.48 -29.17
CA GLY A 37 38.25 11.69 -30.32
C GLY A 37 36.77 11.30 -30.27
N GLU A 38 35.99 11.99 -31.07
CA GLU A 38 34.60 11.63 -31.47
C GLU A 38 34.56 10.21 -32.04
N SER A 39 33.53 9.42 -31.71
CA SER A 39 33.08 8.34 -32.59
C SER A 39 31.63 7.96 -32.31
N LYS A 40 30.92 7.80 -33.40
CA LYS A 40 29.51 7.38 -33.64
C LYS A 40 29.09 6.10 -32.93
N PRO A 41 27.75 5.86 -32.81
CA PRO A 41 27.21 4.70 -32.15
C PRO A 41 27.43 3.43 -32.98
N ALA A 42 27.86 2.38 -32.34
CA ALA A 42 27.91 1.02 -32.88
C ALA A 42 26.70 0.22 -32.43
N GLU A 43 26.18 -0.52 -33.38
CA GLU A 43 25.01 -1.37 -33.30
C GLU A 43 25.11 -2.49 -32.26
N SER A 44 23.92 -2.87 -31.79
CA SER A 44 23.61 -3.96 -30.88
C SER A 44 24.33 -5.27 -31.18
N SER A 45 24.90 -5.85 -30.18
CA SER A 45 25.09 -7.30 -30.08
C SER A 45 24.18 -7.85 -28.99
N ALA A 46 23.43 -8.88 -29.34
CA ALA A 46 22.46 -9.58 -28.54
C ALA A 46 22.92 -9.88 -27.13
N ALA A 47 22.25 -9.34 -26.13
CA ALA A 47 22.36 -9.79 -24.75
C ALA A 47 21.61 -11.11 -24.63
N ALA A 48 22.29 -12.12 -24.09
CA ALA A 48 21.72 -13.40 -23.76
C ALA A 48 20.50 -13.22 -22.84
N GLU A 49 19.37 -13.77 -23.26
CA GLU A 49 18.18 -13.96 -22.46
C GLU A 49 18.53 -14.82 -21.26
N THR A 50 18.68 -14.20 -20.10
CA THR A 50 18.53 -14.89 -18.82
C THR A 50 17.03 -14.96 -18.56
N THR A 51 16.39 -16.00 -19.06
CA THR A 51 15.04 -16.39 -18.67
C THR A 51 15.07 -16.81 -17.19
N THR A 52 14.86 -15.88 -16.27
CA THR A 52 14.36 -16.23 -14.96
C THR A 52 12.93 -16.74 -15.16
N SER A 53 12.74 -18.05 -15.09
CA SER A 53 11.42 -18.65 -15.12
C SER A 53 10.60 -18.09 -13.96
N GLU A 54 9.61 -17.25 -14.27
CA GLU A 54 8.66 -16.77 -13.29
C GLU A 54 7.90 -17.95 -12.73
N THR A 55 7.92 -18.08 -11.40
CA THR A 55 7.25 -19.18 -10.73
C THR A 55 5.78 -18.84 -10.62
N THR A 56 4.99 -19.29 -11.59
CA THR A 56 3.54 -19.35 -11.44
C THR A 56 3.21 -20.45 -10.44
N ILE A 57 2.60 -20.07 -9.30
CA ILE A 57 2.16 -21.03 -8.29
C ILE A 57 0.72 -21.45 -8.63
N LYS A 58 0.49 -22.74 -8.70
CA LYS A 58 -0.85 -23.33 -8.85
C LYS A 58 -1.14 -24.25 -7.68
N ASP A 59 -2.37 -24.19 -7.19
CA ASP A 59 -2.90 -25.03 -6.11
C ASP A 59 -4.41 -25.21 -6.29
N SER A 60 -5.04 -26.08 -5.50
CA SER A 60 -6.49 -26.34 -5.55
C SER A 60 -7.03 -26.66 -4.18
N TYR A 61 -8.23 -26.18 -3.86
CA TYR A 61 -8.90 -26.43 -2.59
C TYR A 61 -10.35 -26.81 -2.81
N GLY A 62 -10.80 -27.91 -2.17
CA GLY A 62 -12.09 -28.54 -2.37
C GLY A 62 -12.00 -29.76 -3.28
N GLU A 63 -13.10 -30.49 -3.42
CA GLU A 63 -13.20 -31.75 -4.19
C GLU A 63 -14.46 -31.76 -5.08
N GLY A 64 -15.14 -30.61 -5.17
CA GLY A 64 -16.38 -30.48 -5.91
C GLY A 64 -16.18 -30.46 -7.41
N PRO A 65 -17.22 -30.87 -8.20
CA PRO A 65 -17.13 -30.95 -9.64
C PRO A 65 -17.15 -29.57 -10.35
N VAL A 66 -17.50 -28.49 -9.64
CA VAL A 66 -17.54 -27.15 -10.21
C VAL A 66 -16.26 -26.39 -9.87
N HIS A 67 -15.48 -26.08 -10.88
CA HIS A 67 -14.18 -25.41 -10.75
C HIS A 67 -14.33 -23.89 -10.80
N ILE A 68 -13.79 -23.18 -9.80
CA ILE A 68 -13.70 -21.71 -9.70
C ILE A 68 -12.23 -21.34 -9.82
N ASN A 69 -11.85 -20.65 -10.90
CA ASN A 69 -10.47 -20.22 -11.14
C ASN A 69 -10.22 -18.87 -10.47
N LEU A 70 -9.41 -18.85 -9.39
CA LEU A 70 -9.01 -17.66 -8.62
C LEU A 70 -7.59 -17.26 -8.96
N TRP A 71 -7.41 -16.04 -9.48
CA TRP A 71 -6.12 -15.44 -9.79
C TRP A 71 -5.74 -14.35 -8.81
N SER A 72 -4.49 -14.37 -8.35
CA SER A 72 -3.95 -13.37 -7.42
C SER A 72 -2.47 -13.09 -7.69
N PHE A 73 -2.02 -11.94 -7.22
CA PHE A 73 -0.60 -11.55 -7.27
C PHE A 73 0.16 -11.92 -5.98
N THR A 74 -0.57 -12.32 -4.92
CA THR A 74 -0.04 -12.81 -3.64
C THR A 74 -0.84 -14.03 -3.17
N ASN A 75 -0.35 -14.67 -2.13
CA ASN A 75 -1.05 -15.79 -1.48
C ASN A 75 -2.18 -15.34 -0.52
N GLU A 76 -2.43 -14.04 -0.36
CA GLU A 76 -3.34 -13.54 0.67
C GLU A 76 -4.81 -13.92 0.38
N VAL A 77 -5.36 -13.48 -0.77
CA VAL A 77 -6.74 -13.81 -1.16
C VAL A 77 -6.91 -15.32 -1.38
N THR A 78 -5.90 -16.00 -1.86
CA THR A 78 -5.93 -17.44 -2.07
C THR A 78 -5.94 -18.23 -0.75
N ASN A 79 -5.22 -17.74 0.27
CA ASN A 79 -5.29 -18.30 1.64
C ASN A 79 -6.66 -18.05 2.29
N MET A 80 -7.32 -16.92 1.97
CA MET A 80 -8.69 -16.67 2.40
C MET A 80 -9.67 -17.69 1.79
N ALA A 81 -9.57 -17.95 0.49
CA ALA A 81 -10.37 -18.98 -0.16
C ALA A 81 -10.11 -20.38 0.43
N LYS A 82 -8.85 -20.73 0.65
CA LYS A 82 -8.46 -21.98 1.36
C LYS A 82 -9.09 -22.09 2.73
N LYS A 83 -9.03 -21.02 3.52
CA LYS A 83 -9.65 -20.96 4.85
C LYS A 83 -11.17 -21.17 4.75
N TYR A 84 -11.81 -20.47 3.79
CA TYR A 84 -13.25 -20.60 3.58
C TYR A 84 -13.66 -22.05 3.30
N VAL A 85 -12.99 -22.71 2.35
CA VAL A 85 -13.24 -24.12 2.01
C VAL A 85 -13.06 -25.02 3.25
N SER A 86 -12.04 -24.76 4.07
CA SER A 86 -11.80 -25.55 5.29
C SER A 86 -12.88 -25.38 6.37
N LEU A 87 -13.48 -24.18 6.45
CA LEU A 87 -14.55 -23.86 7.41
C LEU A 87 -15.93 -24.34 6.91
N ASN A 88 -16.09 -24.52 5.59
CA ASN A 88 -17.35 -24.84 4.94
C ASN A 88 -17.21 -26.12 4.09
N PRO A 89 -17.21 -27.32 4.71
CA PRO A 89 -17.02 -28.58 3.97
C PRO A 89 -18.06 -28.83 2.87
N ASP A 90 -19.28 -28.33 3.03
CA ASP A 90 -20.33 -28.49 2.00
C ASP A 90 -20.06 -27.59 0.77
N PHE A 91 -19.43 -26.44 0.95
CA PHE A 91 -18.91 -25.67 -0.16
C PHE A 91 -17.80 -26.46 -0.89
N GLY A 92 -16.84 -27.03 -0.15
CA GLY A 92 -15.74 -27.81 -0.71
C GLY A 92 -16.18 -29.09 -1.43
N LYS A 93 -17.35 -29.68 -1.09
CA LYS A 93 -17.94 -30.82 -1.83
C LYS A 93 -18.60 -30.38 -3.14
N LYS A 94 -19.04 -29.13 -3.25
CA LYS A 94 -19.69 -28.58 -4.44
C LYS A 94 -18.71 -27.92 -5.39
N TYR A 95 -17.70 -27.22 -4.83
CA TYR A 95 -16.74 -26.42 -5.58
C TYR A 95 -15.31 -26.86 -5.33
N THR A 96 -14.49 -26.75 -6.36
CA THR A 96 -13.03 -26.76 -6.27
C THR A 96 -12.52 -25.37 -6.64
N VAL A 97 -11.77 -24.72 -5.78
CA VAL A 97 -11.15 -23.41 -6.06
C VAL A 97 -9.75 -23.66 -6.59
N ASP A 98 -9.54 -23.42 -7.88
CA ASP A 98 -8.25 -23.56 -8.55
C ASP A 98 -7.51 -22.23 -8.47
N ILE A 99 -6.31 -22.26 -7.93
CA ILE A 99 -5.50 -21.09 -7.61
C ILE A 99 -4.43 -20.87 -8.66
N THR A 100 -4.26 -19.63 -9.10
CA THR A 100 -3.11 -19.16 -9.87
C THR A 100 -2.53 -17.91 -9.22
N ILE A 101 -1.25 -17.95 -8.81
CA ILE A 101 -0.54 -16.80 -8.25
C ILE A 101 0.61 -16.45 -9.19
N ILE A 102 0.67 -15.18 -9.62
CA ILE A 102 1.75 -14.60 -10.40
C ILE A 102 2.17 -13.31 -9.72
N ALA A 103 3.42 -13.21 -9.25
CA ALA A 103 3.91 -12.01 -8.56
C ALA A 103 3.94 -10.78 -9.48
N THR A 104 3.80 -9.59 -8.90
CA THR A 104 3.86 -8.31 -9.64
C THR A 104 5.29 -7.84 -9.92
N THR A 105 6.30 -8.50 -9.36
CA THR A 105 7.70 -8.04 -9.34
C THR A 105 8.29 -7.76 -10.72
N ASN A 106 7.87 -8.47 -11.77
CA ASN A 106 8.35 -8.25 -13.14
C ASN A 106 7.25 -7.69 -14.06
N GLN A 107 6.19 -7.10 -13.48
CA GLN A 107 5.05 -6.54 -14.21
C GLN A 107 4.30 -7.56 -15.09
N THR A 108 4.36 -8.85 -14.75
CA THR A 108 3.78 -9.94 -15.56
C THR A 108 2.37 -10.32 -15.16
N TYR A 109 1.97 -10.04 -13.91
CA TYR A 109 0.63 -10.36 -13.43
C TYR A 109 -0.48 -9.72 -14.28
N GLN A 110 -0.42 -8.42 -14.51
CA GLN A 110 -1.47 -7.71 -15.25
C GLN A 110 -1.60 -8.19 -16.70
N PRO A 111 -0.53 -8.30 -17.51
CA PRO A 111 -0.65 -8.84 -18.87
C PRO A 111 -1.19 -10.27 -18.91
N ALA A 112 -0.79 -11.12 -17.98
CA ALA A 112 -1.27 -12.50 -17.88
C ALA A 112 -2.77 -12.54 -17.49
N LEU A 113 -3.17 -11.73 -16.51
CA LEU A 113 -4.57 -11.59 -16.08
C LEU A 113 -5.45 -11.06 -17.22
N ASP A 114 -5.01 -10.05 -17.95
CA ASP A 114 -5.74 -9.48 -19.09
C ASP A 114 -6.01 -10.54 -20.18
N ALA A 115 -4.98 -11.33 -20.51
CA ALA A 115 -5.11 -12.40 -21.48
C ALA A 115 -6.08 -13.49 -20.99
N ALA A 116 -5.96 -13.91 -19.74
CA ALA A 116 -6.82 -14.94 -19.14
C ALA A 116 -8.28 -14.47 -19.00
N LEU A 117 -8.53 -13.21 -18.63
CA LEU A 117 -9.87 -12.62 -18.59
C LEU A 117 -10.50 -12.57 -19.99
N LYS A 118 -9.73 -12.15 -20.99
CA LYS A 118 -10.17 -12.13 -22.38
C LYS A 118 -10.55 -13.51 -22.92
N ASN A 119 -9.85 -14.54 -22.46
CA ASN A 119 -10.12 -15.94 -22.84
C ASN A 119 -11.24 -16.58 -22.00
N GLY A 120 -11.76 -15.90 -20.96
CA GLY A 120 -12.77 -16.47 -20.06
C GLY A 120 -12.24 -17.54 -19.10
N GLU A 121 -10.94 -17.51 -18.80
CA GLU A 121 -10.26 -18.52 -17.97
C GLU A 121 -10.26 -18.15 -16.48
N VAL A 122 -10.78 -16.96 -16.10
CA VAL A 122 -10.76 -16.43 -14.74
C VAL A 122 -12.19 -16.24 -14.24
N ASP A 123 -12.49 -16.76 -13.06
CA ASP A 123 -13.78 -16.59 -12.40
C ASP A 123 -13.74 -15.55 -11.29
N MET A 124 -12.63 -15.46 -10.55
CA MET A 124 -12.40 -14.53 -9.47
C MET A 124 -10.96 -14.04 -9.52
N TYR A 125 -10.70 -12.78 -9.20
CA TYR A 125 -9.35 -12.22 -9.21
C TYR A 125 -9.14 -11.08 -8.23
N ALA A 126 -7.88 -10.80 -7.92
CA ALA A 126 -7.46 -9.74 -7.02
C ALA A 126 -6.68 -8.65 -7.79
N ALA A 127 -6.88 -7.39 -7.41
CA ALA A 127 -6.08 -6.27 -7.89
C ALA A 127 -5.63 -5.38 -6.73
N GLU A 128 -4.38 -4.93 -6.78
CA GLU A 128 -3.77 -4.04 -5.80
C GLU A 128 -4.09 -2.58 -6.15
N ALA A 129 -4.02 -1.68 -5.18
CA ALA A 129 -4.36 -0.25 -5.32
C ALA A 129 -3.69 0.44 -6.50
N ALA A 130 -2.42 0.13 -6.79
CA ALA A 130 -1.66 0.74 -7.88
C ALA A 130 -2.24 0.48 -9.28
N PHE A 131 -3.03 -0.62 -9.44
CA PHE A 131 -3.59 -0.98 -10.73
C PHE A 131 -5.08 -1.38 -10.71
N VAL A 132 -5.75 -1.30 -9.56
CA VAL A 132 -7.16 -1.65 -9.42
C VAL A 132 -8.06 -0.85 -10.37
N LEU A 133 -7.74 0.42 -10.58
CA LEU A 133 -8.55 1.31 -11.44
C LEU A 133 -8.58 0.89 -12.91
N LYS A 134 -7.56 0.19 -13.38
CA LYS A 134 -7.61 -0.46 -14.71
C LYS A 134 -8.81 -1.40 -14.84
N TYR A 135 -9.14 -2.15 -13.77
CA TYR A 135 -10.18 -3.17 -13.74
C TYR A 135 -11.52 -2.66 -13.20
N THR A 136 -11.57 -1.50 -12.56
CA THR A 136 -12.83 -0.90 -12.11
C THR A 136 -13.29 0.22 -13.03
N GLN A 137 -12.39 1.03 -13.57
CA GLN A 137 -12.73 2.26 -14.31
C GLN A 137 -12.06 2.33 -15.69
N GLY A 138 -10.94 1.61 -15.89
CA GLY A 138 -10.17 1.62 -17.13
C GLY A 138 -10.66 0.63 -18.19
N ASP A 139 -9.79 0.35 -19.15
CA ASP A 139 -10.04 -0.47 -20.34
C ASP A 139 -10.40 -1.93 -20.04
N ALA A 140 -9.94 -2.47 -18.91
CA ALA A 140 -10.28 -3.82 -18.46
C ALA A 140 -11.55 -3.91 -17.60
N SER A 141 -12.23 -2.79 -17.31
CA SER A 141 -13.41 -2.77 -16.42
C SER A 141 -14.61 -3.57 -16.97
N GLY A 142 -14.65 -3.77 -18.28
CA GLY A 142 -15.67 -4.58 -18.95
C GLY A 142 -15.62 -6.07 -18.63
N PHE A 143 -14.50 -6.60 -18.10
CA PHE A 143 -14.36 -8.00 -17.68
C PHE A 143 -14.92 -8.27 -16.28
N ALA A 144 -15.08 -7.25 -15.45
CA ALA A 144 -15.63 -7.37 -14.11
C ALA A 144 -17.17 -7.48 -14.13
N ALA A 145 -17.72 -8.42 -13.39
CA ALA A 145 -19.15 -8.48 -13.12
C ALA A 145 -19.50 -7.46 -12.03
N SER A 146 -20.71 -6.89 -12.09
CA SER A 146 -21.23 -6.20 -10.91
C SER A 146 -21.51 -7.23 -9.79
N TYR A 147 -21.36 -6.82 -8.56
CA TYR A 147 -21.72 -7.67 -7.41
C TYR A 147 -23.22 -8.02 -7.42
N LYS A 148 -24.06 -7.14 -7.95
CA LYS A 148 -25.50 -7.41 -8.17
C LYS A 148 -25.72 -8.51 -9.21
N ASP A 149 -24.94 -8.53 -10.30
CA ASP A 149 -25.02 -9.59 -11.31
C ASP A 149 -24.58 -10.94 -10.75
N LEU A 150 -23.67 -10.96 -9.79
CA LEU A 150 -23.31 -12.15 -9.03
C LEU A 150 -24.41 -12.60 -8.04
N GLY A 151 -25.39 -11.75 -7.74
CA GLY A 151 -26.47 -12.05 -6.82
C GLY A 151 -26.22 -11.59 -5.38
N ILE A 152 -25.25 -10.70 -5.17
CA ILE A 152 -24.95 -10.11 -3.85
C ILE A 152 -25.90 -8.93 -3.62
N ASP A 153 -26.55 -8.88 -2.44
CA ASP A 153 -27.36 -7.74 -1.99
C ASP A 153 -26.47 -6.60 -1.47
N VAL A 154 -25.89 -5.87 -2.44
CA VAL A 154 -24.87 -4.85 -2.19
C VAL A 154 -25.37 -3.77 -1.22
N ASP A 155 -26.58 -3.26 -1.44
CA ASP A 155 -27.09 -2.10 -0.68
C ASP A 155 -27.29 -2.46 0.80
N LYS A 156 -27.76 -3.68 1.05
CA LYS A 156 -27.91 -4.23 2.40
C LYS A 156 -26.55 -4.52 3.04
N ASP A 157 -25.71 -5.28 2.35
CA ASP A 157 -24.45 -5.79 2.93
C ASP A 157 -23.43 -4.67 3.20
N LEU A 158 -23.32 -3.64 2.33
CA LEU A 158 -22.50 -2.46 2.57
C LEU A 158 -22.92 -1.71 3.83
N LYS A 159 -24.23 -1.51 4.01
CA LYS A 159 -24.80 -0.82 5.17
C LYS A 159 -24.61 -1.63 6.45
N ASP A 160 -24.91 -2.92 6.40
CA ASP A 160 -24.85 -3.80 7.56
C ASP A 160 -23.40 -3.98 8.08
N ALA A 161 -22.42 -3.92 7.19
CA ALA A 161 -21.00 -4.02 7.51
C ALA A 161 -20.32 -2.66 7.77
N GLU A 162 -20.97 -1.53 7.46
CA GLU A 162 -20.39 -0.18 7.54
C GLU A 162 -19.05 -0.10 6.78
N ILE A 163 -19.07 -0.51 5.51
CA ILE A 163 -17.86 -0.58 4.68
C ILE A 163 -17.30 0.83 4.43
N ALA A 164 -15.98 0.97 4.57
CA ALA A 164 -15.27 2.22 4.35
C ALA A 164 -15.52 2.77 2.94
N GLN A 165 -16.04 4.00 2.84
CA GLN A 165 -16.59 4.58 1.60
C GLN A 165 -15.56 4.65 0.48
N TYR A 166 -14.28 4.98 0.78
CA TYR A 166 -13.25 5.09 -0.25
C TYR A 166 -13.00 3.76 -0.98
N THR A 167 -13.18 2.61 -0.30
CA THR A 167 -13.03 1.29 -0.94
C THR A 167 -14.16 1.02 -1.92
N VAL A 168 -15.36 1.52 -1.62
CA VAL A 168 -16.53 1.48 -2.50
C VAL A 168 -16.33 2.40 -3.71
N ASP A 169 -15.83 3.64 -3.48
CA ASP A 169 -15.55 4.61 -4.55
C ASP A 169 -14.58 4.01 -5.59
N ILE A 170 -13.48 3.41 -5.13
CA ILE A 170 -12.49 2.75 -5.99
C ILE A 170 -13.07 1.51 -6.71
N GLY A 171 -13.88 0.74 -6.00
CA GLY A 171 -14.49 -0.50 -6.54
C GLY A 171 -15.70 -0.26 -7.44
N THR A 172 -16.11 0.99 -7.63
CA THR A 172 -17.27 1.35 -8.44
C THR A 172 -16.86 1.68 -9.88
N ARG A 173 -17.46 0.97 -10.84
CA ARG A 173 -17.26 1.22 -12.26
C ARG A 173 -18.00 2.50 -12.67
N THR A 174 -17.25 3.46 -13.22
CA THR A 174 -17.77 4.82 -13.51
C THR A 174 -18.77 4.86 -14.67
N SER A 175 -18.70 3.91 -15.61
CA SER A 175 -19.58 3.90 -16.80
C SER A 175 -21.06 3.60 -16.51
N ASP A 176 -21.34 2.88 -15.41
CA ASP A 176 -22.70 2.44 -15.04
C ASP A 176 -23.00 2.51 -13.53
N ASN A 177 -22.06 3.05 -12.74
CA ASN A 177 -22.13 3.13 -11.28
C ASN A 177 -22.30 1.76 -10.59
N SER A 178 -21.84 0.67 -11.22
CA SER A 178 -21.90 -0.66 -10.64
C SER A 178 -20.73 -0.91 -9.70
N LEU A 179 -20.98 -1.44 -8.51
CA LEU A 179 -19.94 -1.97 -7.65
C LEU A 179 -19.43 -3.29 -8.23
N VAL A 180 -18.15 -3.34 -8.61
CA VAL A 180 -17.51 -4.49 -9.26
C VAL A 180 -16.40 -5.11 -8.42
N ALA A 181 -15.94 -4.42 -7.38
CA ALA A 181 -14.92 -4.91 -6.47
C ALA A 181 -15.03 -4.26 -5.09
N LEU A 182 -14.52 -4.92 -4.06
CA LEU A 182 -14.32 -4.34 -2.73
C LEU A 182 -12.98 -4.81 -2.13
N GLY A 183 -12.37 -3.92 -1.37
CA GLY A 183 -11.28 -4.31 -0.47
C GLY A 183 -11.83 -5.03 0.77
N TYR A 184 -11.13 -6.04 1.22
CA TYR A 184 -11.41 -6.68 2.53
C TYR A 184 -10.70 -5.93 3.66
N GLN A 185 -9.62 -5.24 3.36
CA GLN A 185 -8.84 -4.39 4.26
C GLN A 185 -9.14 -2.93 3.98
N ALA A 186 -9.29 -2.12 5.02
CA ALA A 186 -9.27 -0.67 4.88
C ALA A 186 -7.89 -0.16 5.23
N THR A 187 -7.27 0.57 4.31
CA THR A 187 -5.90 1.03 4.35
C THR A 187 -5.78 2.55 4.56
N GLY A 188 -6.79 3.14 5.22
CA GLY A 188 -6.69 4.54 5.67
C GLY A 188 -5.47 4.73 6.55
N GLY A 189 -4.73 5.83 6.31
CA GLY A 189 -3.45 6.08 6.94
C GLY A 189 -3.57 6.97 8.18
N ALA A 190 -2.79 6.61 9.20
CA ALA A 190 -2.64 7.34 10.46
C ALA A 190 -1.18 7.74 10.68
N MET A 191 -0.91 8.59 11.67
CA MET A 191 0.43 8.88 12.13
C MET A 191 0.86 7.87 13.19
N ILE A 192 1.97 7.17 12.94
CA ILE A 192 2.57 6.18 13.82
C ILE A 192 3.85 6.80 14.37
N TYR A 193 3.93 7.06 15.67
CA TYR A 193 4.98 7.86 16.26
C TYR A 193 5.67 7.18 17.45
N ARG A 194 6.90 7.62 17.72
CA ARG A 194 7.74 7.17 18.83
C ARG A 194 7.24 7.79 20.14
N ALA A 195 6.76 6.95 21.05
CA ALA A 195 6.21 7.36 22.36
C ALA A 195 7.26 8.03 23.25
N SER A 196 8.49 7.49 23.28
CA SER A 196 9.60 8.05 24.05
C SER A 196 9.97 9.46 23.58
N ILE A 197 10.02 9.68 22.26
CA ILE A 197 10.30 11.00 21.67
C ILE A 197 9.15 11.96 21.96
N ALA A 198 7.89 11.54 21.81
CA ALA A 198 6.73 12.36 22.16
C ALA A 198 6.79 12.83 23.62
N LYS A 199 7.13 11.93 24.54
CA LYS A 199 7.26 12.25 25.96
C LYS A 199 8.38 13.23 26.24
N GLU A 200 9.54 13.08 25.58
CA GLU A 200 10.67 14.00 25.70
C GLU A 200 10.35 15.40 25.19
N VAL A 201 9.66 15.49 24.02
CA VAL A 201 9.47 16.75 23.27
C VAL A 201 8.18 17.46 23.65
N PHE A 202 7.07 16.72 23.77
CA PHE A 202 5.72 17.25 24.02
C PHE A 202 5.26 17.03 25.49
N GLY A 203 6.05 16.34 26.30
CA GLY A 203 5.73 16.04 27.69
C GLY A 203 4.74 14.90 27.91
N SER A 204 4.25 14.27 26.85
CA SER A 204 3.31 13.14 26.93
C SER A 204 3.43 12.26 25.69
N ASP A 205 3.21 10.96 25.87
CA ASP A 205 3.04 9.98 24.79
C ASP A 205 1.56 9.63 24.50
N ASP A 206 0.63 10.33 25.17
CA ASP A 206 -0.81 10.15 24.96
C ASP A 206 -1.23 10.59 23.56
N ALA A 207 -2.01 9.73 22.90
CA ALA A 207 -2.42 9.92 21.50
C ALA A 207 -3.16 11.25 21.25
N ALA A 208 -4.07 11.65 22.14
CA ALA A 208 -4.82 12.89 21.97
C ALA A 208 -3.92 14.14 22.15
N THR A 209 -2.95 14.08 23.04
CA THR A 209 -1.97 15.15 23.24
C THR A 209 -1.07 15.30 22.02
N VAL A 210 -0.55 14.21 21.48
CA VAL A 210 0.32 14.24 20.30
C VAL A 210 -0.48 14.64 19.06
N GLU A 211 -1.69 14.10 18.87
CA GLU A 211 -2.60 14.48 17.78
C GLU A 211 -2.81 16.00 17.71
N LYS A 212 -3.07 16.62 18.88
CA LYS A 212 -3.20 18.08 18.97
C LYS A 212 -1.89 18.80 18.64
N ALA A 213 -0.75 18.30 19.12
CA ALA A 213 0.57 18.91 18.88
C ALA A 213 0.96 18.90 17.40
N VAL A 214 0.57 17.88 16.64
CA VAL A 214 0.88 17.74 15.21
C VAL A 214 -0.23 18.21 14.27
N GLY A 215 -1.39 18.62 14.81
CA GLY A 215 -2.53 19.06 14.02
C GLY A 215 -3.30 17.93 13.35
N GLY A 216 -3.38 16.76 13.99
CA GLY A 216 -4.10 15.60 13.47
C GLY A 216 -5.58 15.91 13.17
N GLY A 217 -6.03 15.55 11.97
CA GLY A 217 -7.39 15.81 11.49
C GLY A 217 -7.70 17.26 11.13
N SER A 218 -6.70 18.16 11.12
CA SER A 218 -6.91 19.61 10.84
C SER A 218 -7.12 19.92 9.35
N GLY A 219 -6.69 19.03 8.46
CA GLY A 219 -6.70 19.25 7.03
C GLY A 219 -5.62 20.24 6.53
N ASN A 220 -4.73 20.69 7.41
CA ASN A 220 -3.62 21.57 7.06
C ASN A 220 -2.32 21.19 7.79
N TYR A 221 -1.20 21.73 7.34
CA TYR A 221 0.12 21.39 7.84
C TYR A 221 0.78 22.44 8.76
N ASP A 222 0.11 23.54 9.11
CA ASP A 222 0.72 24.62 9.89
C ASP A 222 1.17 24.17 11.29
N THR A 223 0.31 23.38 11.96
CA THR A 223 0.63 22.83 13.27
C THR A 223 1.71 21.74 13.16
N PHE A 224 1.68 20.95 12.08
CA PHE A 224 2.70 19.95 11.79
C PHE A 224 4.09 20.58 11.62
N TRP A 225 4.20 21.70 10.92
CA TRP A 225 5.47 22.41 10.77
C TRP A 225 6.00 22.98 12.09
N LYS A 226 5.12 23.45 12.97
CA LYS A 226 5.50 23.89 14.32
C LYS A 226 6.01 22.73 15.18
N ALA A 227 5.38 21.56 15.05
CA ALA A 227 5.86 20.35 15.68
C ALA A 227 7.23 19.92 15.15
N ALA A 228 7.46 20.03 13.82
CA ALA A 228 8.76 19.75 13.22
C ALA A 228 9.88 20.65 13.75
N GLU A 229 9.61 21.94 13.89
CA GLU A 229 10.56 22.89 14.51
C GLU A 229 10.87 22.53 15.98
N THR A 230 9.83 22.16 16.74
CA THR A 230 9.98 21.77 18.15
C THR A 230 10.80 20.48 18.30
N LEU A 231 10.55 19.49 17.45
CA LEU A 231 11.31 18.24 17.40
C LEU A 231 12.77 18.47 16.99
N LYS A 232 13.00 19.31 15.98
CA LYS A 232 14.34 19.65 15.49
C LYS A 232 15.19 20.33 16.55
N ALA A 233 14.61 21.18 17.40
CA ALA A 233 15.29 21.80 18.54
C ALA A 233 15.85 20.76 19.55
N LYS A 234 15.35 19.51 19.51
CA LYS A 234 15.84 18.35 20.26
C LYS A 234 16.68 17.38 19.42
N GLY A 235 16.91 17.72 18.15
CA GLY A 235 17.70 16.91 17.21
C GLY A 235 16.91 15.82 16.48
N TYR A 236 15.57 15.76 16.63
CA TYR A 236 14.73 14.77 15.96
C TYR A 236 14.14 15.34 14.67
N PRO A 237 14.30 14.68 13.53
CA PRO A 237 13.48 14.94 12.35
C PRO A 237 12.05 14.44 12.60
N ILE A 238 11.05 15.14 12.04
CA ILE A 238 9.66 14.77 12.25
C ILE A 238 9.30 13.50 11.50
N ILE A 239 9.83 13.30 10.28
CA ILE A 239 9.62 12.14 9.42
C ILE A 239 10.95 11.61 8.88
N SER A 240 10.94 10.38 8.36
CA SER A 240 12.11 9.72 7.81
C SER A 240 12.48 10.28 6.43
N GLY A 241 11.54 10.35 5.52
CA GLY A 241 11.70 10.95 4.19
C GLY A 241 10.47 11.74 3.76
N ASP A 242 10.56 12.47 2.66
CA ASP A 242 9.41 13.20 2.12
C ASP A 242 8.32 12.27 1.56
N GLY A 243 8.66 10.99 1.29
CA GLY A 243 7.73 9.94 0.93
C GLY A 243 6.63 9.73 1.97
N ASP A 244 6.99 9.77 3.25
CA ASP A 244 6.02 9.67 4.34
C ASP A 244 4.93 10.76 4.24
N LEU A 245 5.29 11.99 3.86
CA LEU A 245 4.34 13.08 3.69
C LEU A 245 3.59 12.99 2.35
N TRP A 246 4.25 12.44 1.31
CA TRP A 246 3.66 12.30 -0.01
C TRP A 246 2.40 11.45 0.01
N HIS A 247 2.37 10.34 0.74
CA HIS A 247 1.19 9.48 0.83
C HIS A 247 -0.07 10.22 1.27
N MET A 248 0.06 11.22 2.16
CA MET A 248 -1.06 12.08 2.50
C MET A 248 -1.46 13.00 1.35
N VAL A 249 -0.49 13.69 0.72
CA VAL A 249 -0.75 14.65 -0.36
C VAL A 249 -1.32 13.97 -1.60
N GLU A 250 -0.78 12.81 -1.96
CA GLU A 250 -1.18 12.00 -3.11
C GLU A 250 -2.70 11.73 -3.10
N ASN A 251 -3.21 11.23 -1.99
CA ASN A 251 -4.58 10.73 -1.87
C ASN A 251 -5.54 11.68 -1.12
N SER A 252 -5.09 12.87 -0.71
CA SER A 252 -5.94 13.91 -0.11
C SER A 252 -6.18 15.11 -1.02
N SER A 253 -5.61 15.11 -2.23
CA SER A 253 -5.73 16.24 -3.15
C SER A 253 -7.16 16.51 -3.59
N SER A 254 -7.52 17.79 -3.73
CA SER A 254 -8.86 18.26 -4.03
C SER A 254 -9.34 17.90 -5.45
N SER A 255 -8.42 17.57 -6.36
CA SER A 255 -8.72 17.07 -7.71
C SER A 255 -7.77 15.93 -8.11
N GLY A 256 -8.19 15.11 -9.08
CA GLY A 256 -7.35 14.10 -9.72
C GLY A 256 -6.23 14.73 -10.57
N TRP A 257 -5.30 13.88 -11.02
CA TRP A 257 -4.29 14.28 -12.00
C TRP A 257 -4.89 14.63 -13.37
N ILE A 258 -6.01 14.01 -13.71
CA ILE A 258 -6.67 14.23 -15.00
C ILE A 258 -8.06 14.81 -14.74
N VAL A 259 -8.30 16.01 -15.26
CA VAL A 259 -9.59 16.70 -15.19
C VAL A 259 -9.94 17.15 -16.61
N ASN A 260 -11.09 16.70 -17.12
CA ASN A 260 -11.54 16.96 -18.49
C ASN A 260 -10.49 16.59 -19.55
N ASP A 261 -9.90 15.40 -19.40
CA ASP A 261 -8.87 14.82 -20.28
C ASP A 261 -7.54 15.61 -20.32
N LYS A 262 -7.30 16.47 -19.33
CA LYS A 262 -6.09 17.27 -19.22
C LYS A 262 -5.36 17.03 -17.92
N LEU A 263 -4.03 17.05 -17.99
CA LEU A 263 -3.18 17.04 -16.80
C LEU A 263 -3.45 18.28 -15.94
N THR A 264 -3.77 18.05 -14.69
CA THR A 264 -4.08 19.08 -13.70
C THR A 264 -3.25 18.84 -12.43
N ILE A 265 -2.50 19.85 -11.99
CA ILE A 265 -1.77 19.80 -10.73
C ILE A 265 -2.64 20.45 -9.66
N ALA A 266 -3.21 19.65 -8.75
CA ALA A 266 -3.99 20.16 -7.63
C ALA A 266 -3.12 21.09 -6.74
N PRO A 267 -3.71 22.10 -6.08
CA PRO A 267 -2.97 23.01 -5.20
C PRO A 267 -2.14 22.30 -4.13
N GLU A 268 -2.65 21.22 -3.57
CA GLU A 268 -1.99 20.40 -2.54
C GLU A 268 -0.72 19.72 -3.11
N ARG A 269 -0.81 19.20 -4.33
CA ARG A 269 0.35 18.63 -5.05
C ARG A 269 1.34 19.70 -5.43
N GLN A 270 0.87 20.87 -5.90
CA GLN A 270 1.77 21.99 -6.18
C GLN A 270 2.52 22.44 -4.91
N ALA A 271 1.85 22.48 -3.76
CA ALA A 271 2.46 22.84 -2.49
C ALA A 271 3.50 21.80 -2.01
N PHE A 272 3.44 20.57 -2.49
CA PHE A 272 4.38 19.52 -2.10
C PHE A 272 5.82 19.81 -2.55
N PHE A 273 6.04 20.57 -3.61
CA PHE A 273 7.36 21.09 -3.95
C PHE A 273 7.97 21.82 -2.76
N ASP A 274 7.24 22.80 -2.19
CA ASP A 274 7.70 23.58 -1.05
C ASP A 274 7.76 22.73 0.23
N TYR A 275 6.89 21.75 0.41
CA TYR A 275 6.92 20.86 1.57
C TYR A 275 8.19 20.00 1.57
N SER A 276 8.54 19.37 0.46
CA SER A 276 9.76 18.57 0.32
C SER A 276 11.00 19.43 0.55
N LYS A 277 11.07 20.60 -0.11
CA LYS A 277 12.18 21.55 0.07
C LYS A 277 12.31 22.00 1.54
N LYS A 278 11.20 22.34 2.18
CA LYS A 278 11.17 22.78 3.58
C LYS A 278 11.66 21.69 4.54
N LEU A 279 11.31 20.42 4.30
CA LEU A 279 11.81 19.29 5.07
C LEU A 279 13.33 19.18 5.00
N ILE A 280 13.91 19.32 3.79
CA ILE A 280 15.34 19.18 3.53
C ILE A 280 16.08 20.40 4.08
N ASP A 281 15.69 21.61 3.71
CA ASP A 281 16.38 22.86 4.08
C ASP A 281 16.47 23.05 5.61
N ASN A 282 15.47 22.58 6.36
CA ASN A 282 15.44 22.69 7.84
C ASN A 282 15.96 21.43 8.54
N GLY A 283 16.32 20.38 7.80
CA GLY A 283 16.71 19.08 8.36
C GLY A 283 15.59 18.44 9.18
N TRP A 284 14.34 18.57 8.73
CA TRP A 284 13.15 17.99 9.34
C TRP A 284 12.85 16.57 8.89
N CYS A 285 13.64 16.04 7.95
CA CYS A 285 13.64 14.63 7.57
C CYS A 285 15.07 14.10 7.48
N ASN A 286 15.22 12.77 7.42
CA ASN A 286 16.50 12.09 7.20
C ASN A 286 16.78 11.84 5.70
N GLU A 287 15.94 12.36 4.80
CA GLU A 287 16.05 12.21 3.35
C GLU A 287 16.10 10.72 2.91
N THR A 288 15.40 9.87 3.64
CA THR A 288 15.29 8.47 3.28
C THR A 288 14.31 8.27 2.13
N THR A 289 14.42 7.14 1.46
CA THR A 289 13.45 6.67 0.47
C THR A 289 12.75 5.43 1.04
N ASP A 290 11.44 5.38 0.89
CA ASP A 290 10.62 4.24 1.32
C ASP A 290 11.20 2.92 0.80
N TRP A 291 11.16 1.87 1.62
CA TRP A 291 11.65 0.53 1.32
C TRP A 291 13.18 0.40 1.17
N GLN A 292 13.95 1.46 1.44
CA GLN A 292 15.41 1.40 1.44
C GLN A 292 15.97 1.14 2.85
N PRO A 293 17.19 0.62 2.97
CA PRO A 293 17.82 0.30 4.26
C PRO A 293 17.85 1.48 5.25
N SER A 294 18.01 2.72 4.77
CA SER A 294 18.00 3.91 5.61
C SER A 294 16.63 4.19 6.25
N TRP A 295 15.54 3.93 5.54
CA TRP A 295 14.17 4.04 6.06
C TRP A 295 13.92 3.01 7.19
N PHE A 296 14.38 1.77 7.00
CA PHE A 296 14.31 0.73 8.02
C PHE A 296 15.21 1.02 9.24
N ALA A 297 16.37 1.69 9.04
CA ALA A 297 17.23 2.10 10.13
C ALA A 297 16.54 3.11 11.06
N ASP A 298 15.77 4.07 10.52
CA ASP A 298 14.94 4.97 11.31
C ASP A 298 13.87 4.23 12.13
N MET A 299 13.23 3.20 11.56
CA MET A 299 12.28 2.35 12.29
C MET A 299 12.93 1.61 13.46
N LYS A 300 14.16 1.16 13.27
CA LYS A 300 14.97 0.48 14.28
C LYS A 300 15.47 1.44 15.37
N GLY A 301 15.40 2.74 15.13
CA GLY A 301 15.91 3.76 16.02
C GLY A 301 17.41 4.00 15.89
N GLU A 302 17.98 3.67 14.73
CA GLU A 302 19.40 3.90 14.42
C GLU A 302 19.57 5.28 13.75
N SER A 303 20.65 5.98 14.11
CA SER A 303 21.02 7.24 13.46
C SER A 303 21.55 6.94 12.05
N GLN A 304 21.27 7.85 11.11
CA GLN A 304 21.76 7.74 9.73
C GLN A 304 23.27 8.02 9.66
N GLU A 305 24.00 7.19 8.94
CA GLU A 305 25.44 7.39 8.72
C GLU A 305 25.70 8.74 8.03
N GLY A 306 26.62 9.52 8.60
CA GLY A 306 27.00 10.83 8.08
C GLY A 306 25.98 11.95 8.32
N LYS A 307 24.90 11.72 9.09
CA LYS A 307 23.93 12.73 9.49
C LYS A 307 23.95 12.96 11.00
N ASP A 308 23.81 14.23 11.40
CA ASP A 308 23.71 14.63 12.81
C ASP A 308 22.30 14.44 13.40
N ASN A 309 21.34 14.05 12.58
CA ASN A 309 19.98 13.81 13.01
C ASN A 309 19.85 12.52 13.83
N LYS A 310 19.01 12.58 14.86
CA LYS A 310 18.49 11.41 15.56
C LYS A 310 17.50 10.65 14.65
N PRO A 311 17.06 9.44 15.04
CA PRO A 311 16.01 8.73 14.32
C PRO A 311 14.71 9.52 14.22
N ALA A 312 13.96 9.31 13.15
CA ALA A 312 12.72 10.01 12.87
C ALA A 312 11.65 9.80 13.96
N PHE A 313 10.84 10.85 14.17
CA PHE A 313 9.76 10.83 15.16
C PHE A 313 8.59 9.97 14.73
N CYS A 314 8.13 10.08 13.47
CA CYS A 314 6.95 9.37 13.02
C CYS A 314 7.05 8.90 11.56
N PHE A 315 6.12 7.99 11.22
CA PHE A 315 5.81 7.50 9.88
C PHE A 315 4.32 7.66 9.62
N PHE A 316 3.92 7.71 8.36
CA PHE A 316 2.51 7.78 7.97
C PHE A 316 2.13 6.53 7.19
N GLY A 317 1.07 5.86 7.60
CA GLY A 317 0.61 4.68 6.89
C GLY A 317 -0.56 3.96 7.56
N PRO A 318 -1.07 2.92 6.91
CA PRO A 318 -2.15 2.07 7.43
C PRO A 318 -1.64 1.05 8.46
N ALA A 319 -2.56 0.25 8.99
CA ALA A 319 -2.23 -0.75 10.01
C ALA A 319 -1.24 -1.82 9.50
N TRP A 320 -1.26 -2.14 8.20
CA TRP A 320 -0.28 -3.06 7.63
C TRP A 320 1.15 -2.52 7.72
N LEU A 321 1.37 -1.20 7.69
CA LEU A 321 2.69 -0.61 7.91
C LEU A 321 3.21 -0.95 9.31
N ILE A 322 2.34 -0.97 10.33
CA ILE A 322 2.69 -1.40 11.68
C ILE A 322 3.09 -2.89 11.69
N ASN A 323 2.21 -3.73 11.17
CA ASN A 323 2.30 -5.18 11.34
C ASN A 323 3.41 -5.81 10.49
N TYR A 324 3.56 -5.35 9.24
CA TYR A 324 4.41 -6.01 8.24
C TYR A 324 5.68 -5.22 7.89
N THR A 325 5.83 -4.00 8.42
CA THR A 325 6.98 -3.16 8.11
C THR A 325 7.66 -2.63 9.38
N LEU A 326 6.98 -1.87 10.23
CA LEU A 326 7.58 -1.32 11.45
C LEU A 326 7.95 -2.43 12.45
N ALA A 327 7.04 -3.33 12.76
CA ALA A 327 7.29 -4.38 13.75
C ALA A 327 8.44 -5.33 13.34
N PRO A 328 8.55 -5.82 12.09
CA PRO A 328 9.69 -6.63 11.66
C PRO A 328 11.04 -5.87 11.64
N ASN A 329 11.01 -4.53 11.46
CA ASN A 329 12.20 -3.71 11.32
C ASN A 329 12.54 -2.87 12.56
N CYS A 330 11.84 -3.06 13.68
CA CYS A 330 12.04 -2.30 14.91
C CYS A 330 13.28 -2.73 15.74
N GLY A 331 13.97 -3.78 15.34
CA GLY A 331 15.15 -4.30 16.04
C GLY A 331 14.85 -5.16 17.26
N GLY A 332 13.60 -5.58 17.45
CA GLY A 332 13.20 -6.44 18.58
C GLY A 332 11.89 -7.17 18.32
N THR A 333 11.51 -8.05 19.25
CA THR A 333 10.27 -8.84 19.19
C THR A 333 9.39 -8.68 20.43
N LYS A 334 9.84 -7.94 21.42
CA LYS A 334 9.12 -7.65 22.67
C LYS A 334 9.52 -6.29 23.23
N ALA A 335 8.72 -5.77 24.13
CA ALA A 335 8.97 -4.47 24.78
C ALA A 335 10.37 -4.39 25.40
N GLY A 336 11.08 -3.29 25.12
CA GLY A 336 12.44 -3.03 25.57
C GLY A 336 13.55 -3.56 24.63
N GLU A 337 13.19 -4.22 23.53
CA GLU A 337 14.13 -4.58 22.47
C GLU A 337 13.94 -3.63 21.27
N GLY A 338 15.03 -3.02 20.81
CA GLY A 338 14.98 -2.03 19.73
C GLY A 338 13.95 -0.93 20.04
N THR A 339 13.02 -0.71 19.12
CA THR A 339 11.90 0.23 19.28
C THR A 339 10.56 -0.46 19.55
N TYR A 340 10.54 -1.78 19.78
CA TYR A 340 9.31 -2.52 20.05
C TYR A 340 8.62 -2.03 21.33
N GLY A 341 7.34 -1.72 21.26
CA GLY A 341 6.54 -1.18 22.36
C GLY A 341 6.64 0.34 22.56
N ASP A 342 7.57 1.00 21.85
CA ASP A 342 7.78 2.46 21.88
C ASP A 342 7.04 3.20 20.74
N TRP A 343 5.95 2.62 20.25
CA TRP A 343 5.14 3.22 19.21
C TRP A 343 3.71 3.48 19.68
N ARG A 344 3.09 4.52 19.13
CA ARG A 344 1.67 4.84 19.31
C ARG A 344 1.11 5.31 17.98
N VAL A 345 -0.21 5.36 17.88
CA VAL A 345 -0.91 5.82 16.70
C VAL A 345 -1.94 6.89 17.03
N CYS A 346 -2.02 7.93 16.20
CA CYS A 346 -3.05 8.97 16.25
C CYS A 346 -3.42 9.42 14.83
N LYS A 347 -4.41 10.33 14.70
CA LYS A 347 -4.79 10.85 13.38
C LYS A 347 -3.65 11.60 12.73
N ALA A 348 -3.47 11.37 11.43
CA ALA A 348 -2.62 12.16 10.56
C ALA A 348 -3.20 13.57 10.34
N PRO A 349 -2.38 14.58 9.94
CA PRO A 349 -2.87 15.92 9.59
C PRO A 349 -3.97 15.94 8.55
N ALA A 350 -3.89 15.12 7.51
CA ALA A 350 -4.90 14.95 6.48
C ALA A 350 -5.33 13.48 6.36
N GLY A 351 -6.56 13.23 5.90
CA GLY A 351 -7.05 11.89 5.59
C GLY A 351 -6.45 11.38 4.29
N PHE A 352 -6.01 10.14 4.26
CA PHE A 352 -5.44 9.48 3.10
C PHE A 352 -5.60 7.96 3.22
N PHE A 353 -5.28 7.23 2.15
CA PHE A 353 -5.10 5.78 2.19
C PHE A 353 -3.81 5.41 1.45
N TRP A 354 -3.28 4.22 1.70
CA TRP A 354 -2.10 3.71 1.00
C TRP A 354 -2.19 2.20 0.82
N GLY A 355 -2.17 1.74 -0.45
CA GLY A 355 -2.29 0.34 -0.81
C GLY A 355 -3.70 -0.23 -0.61
N GLY A 356 -3.81 -1.53 -0.57
CA GLY A 356 -5.04 -2.31 -0.44
C GLY A 356 -5.24 -3.27 -1.61
N THR A 357 -6.08 -4.27 -1.39
CA THR A 357 -6.40 -5.30 -2.39
C THR A 357 -7.90 -5.40 -2.58
N TRP A 358 -8.36 -5.29 -3.82
CA TRP A 358 -9.76 -5.44 -4.23
C TRP A 358 -9.99 -6.80 -4.85
N VAL A 359 -11.14 -7.40 -4.54
CA VAL A 359 -11.54 -8.72 -4.99
C VAL A 359 -12.66 -8.59 -6.00
N PHE A 360 -12.54 -9.28 -7.12
CA PHE A 360 -13.44 -9.22 -8.27
C PHE A 360 -14.04 -10.58 -8.57
N GLY A 361 -15.27 -10.57 -9.11
CA GLY A 361 -15.79 -11.67 -9.89
C GLY A 361 -15.80 -11.31 -11.38
N SER A 362 -15.51 -12.25 -12.24
CA SER A 362 -15.52 -12.01 -13.68
C SER A 362 -16.94 -12.03 -14.25
N LYS A 363 -17.13 -11.35 -15.37
CA LYS A 363 -18.38 -11.40 -16.14
C LYS A 363 -18.71 -12.83 -16.58
N THR A 364 -17.70 -13.59 -17.00
CA THR A 364 -17.84 -15.00 -17.38
C THR A 364 -18.40 -15.84 -16.23
N ALA A 365 -17.93 -15.63 -15.01
CA ALA A 365 -18.46 -16.32 -13.82
C ALA A 365 -19.91 -15.94 -13.52
N ALA A 366 -20.28 -14.65 -13.66
CA ALA A 366 -21.66 -14.19 -13.45
C ALA A 366 -22.66 -14.77 -14.48
N GLU A 367 -22.19 -15.04 -15.71
CA GLU A 367 -22.98 -15.66 -16.78
C GLU A 367 -23.04 -17.21 -16.65
N ASN A 368 -22.20 -17.82 -15.83
CA ASN A 368 -22.17 -19.26 -15.58
C ASN A 368 -23.01 -19.63 -14.36
N ALA A 369 -24.17 -20.28 -14.57
CA ALA A 369 -25.12 -20.60 -13.50
C ALA A 369 -24.52 -21.52 -12.40
N ASP A 370 -23.58 -22.40 -12.75
CA ASP A 370 -22.96 -23.33 -11.80
C ASP A 370 -21.92 -22.64 -10.91
N LYS A 371 -21.16 -21.68 -11.45
CA LYS A 371 -20.07 -20.97 -10.76
C LYS A 371 -20.53 -19.74 -9.98
N LYS A 372 -21.52 -19.02 -10.52
CA LYS A 372 -22.01 -17.73 -10.01
C LYS A 372 -22.22 -17.71 -8.50
N ALA A 373 -22.94 -18.70 -7.97
CA ALA A 373 -23.26 -18.75 -6.55
C ALA A 373 -22.01 -18.97 -5.68
N GLY A 374 -21.06 -19.81 -6.12
CA GLY A 374 -19.82 -20.05 -5.39
C GLY A 374 -18.88 -18.84 -5.36
N VAL A 375 -18.77 -18.11 -6.49
CA VAL A 375 -18.01 -16.86 -6.58
C VAL A 375 -18.62 -15.79 -5.69
N ALA A 376 -19.95 -15.61 -5.71
CA ALA A 376 -20.66 -14.66 -4.87
C ALA A 376 -20.47 -14.95 -3.38
N GLU A 377 -20.53 -16.23 -2.98
CA GLU A 377 -20.36 -16.67 -1.60
C GLU A 377 -18.94 -16.37 -1.08
N LEU A 378 -17.90 -16.66 -1.86
CA LEU A 378 -16.51 -16.34 -1.53
C LEU A 378 -16.30 -14.82 -1.41
N ILE A 379 -16.73 -14.06 -2.41
CA ILE A 379 -16.59 -12.59 -2.40
C ILE A 379 -17.29 -12.00 -1.19
N ARG A 380 -18.53 -12.40 -0.92
CA ARG A 380 -19.30 -11.89 0.18
C ARG A 380 -18.65 -12.19 1.53
N TRP A 381 -18.16 -13.41 1.72
CA TRP A 381 -17.48 -13.79 2.95
C TRP A 381 -16.17 -13.00 3.16
N ILE A 382 -15.41 -12.76 2.08
CA ILE A 382 -14.14 -12.03 2.16
C ILE A 382 -14.37 -10.54 2.44
N THR A 383 -15.33 -9.91 1.76
CA THR A 383 -15.42 -8.45 1.69
C THR A 383 -16.59 -7.82 2.47
N LEU A 384 -17.66 -8.54 2.73
CA LEU A 384 -18.94 -7.99 3.21
C LEU A 384 -19.49 -8.65 4.48
N ASP A 385 -19.05 -9.87 4.79
CA ASP A 385 -19.56 -10.58 5.99
C ASP A 385 -18.90 -10.04 7.26
N ALA A 386 -19.66 -9.18 7.97
CA ALA A 386 -19.27 -8.59 9.25
C ALA A 386 -19.73 -9.41 10.47
N SER A 387 -20.20 -10.64 10.27
CA SER A 387 -20.55 -11.55 11.36
C SER A 387 -19.29 -12.13 12.03
N ASP A 388 -19.45 -12.79 13.17
CA ASP A 388 -18.38 -13.50 13.90
C ASP A 388 -17.78 -14.69 13.11
N LYS A 389 -18.42 -15.08 12.00
CA LYS A 389 -17.97 -16.11 11.06
C LYS A 389 -17.33 -15.54 9.80
N GLY A 390 -17.43 -14.25 9.58
CA GLY A 390 -16.85 -13.56 8.42
C GLY A 390 -15.34 -13.39 8.50
N LEU A 391 -14.70 -13.26 7.33
CA LEU A 391 -13.26 -13.04 7.26
C LEU A 391 -12.84 -11.81 8.06
N GLN A 392 -13.57 -10.71 7.92
CA GLN A 392 -13.20 -9.43 8.53
C GLN A 392 -13.18 -9.51 10.05
N TYR A 393 -14.11 -10.26 10.67
CA TYR A 393 -14.06 -10.51 12.10
C TYR A 393 -12.82 -11.30 12.52
N MET A 394 -12.50 -12.37 11.79
CA MET A 394 -11.31 -13.19 12.09
C MET A 394 -10.01 -12.39 11.90
N TRP A 395 -9.96 -11.54 10.88
CA TRP A 395 -8.80 -10.71 10.57
C TRP A 395 -8.56 -9.64 11.64
N ALA A 396 -9.61 -8.88 12.00
CA ALA A 396 -9.52 -7.85 13.02
C ALA A 396 -9.17 -8.39 14.42
N ASN A 397 -9.64 -9.57 14.76
CA ASN A 397 -9.40 -10.21 16.07
C ASN A 397 -8.15 -11.11 16.09
N GLY A 398 -7.41 -11.24 14.99
CA GLY A 398 -6.20 -12.06 14.92
C GLY A 398 -6.45 -13.55 15.04
N THR A 399 -7.63 -14.04 14.62
CA THR A 399 -8.00 -15.46 14.71
C THR A 399 -7.97 -16.19 13.36
N PHE A 400 -7.67 -15.47 12.28
CA PHE A 400 -7.63 -16.05 10.94
C PHE A 400 -6.62 -17.21 10.82
N ASN A 401 -5.43 -17.05 11.39
CA ASN A 401 -4.38 -18.08 11.43
C ASN A 401 -4.32 -18.85 12.78
N GLY A 402 -5.38 -18.78 13.58
CA GLY A 402 -5.43 -19.35 14.93
C GLY A 402 -5.35 -18.26 16.00
N GLU A 403 -5.50 -18.65 17.29
CA GLU A 403 -5.41 -17.72 18.41
C GLU A 403 -4.03 -17.03 18.46
N GLY A 404 -4.02 -15.72 18.73
CA GLY A 404 -2.79 -14.93 18.84
C GLY A 404 -2.16 -14.54 17.49
N GLY A 405 -2.89 -14.65 16.37
CA GLY A 405 -2.46 -14.15 15.08
C GLY A 405 -2.45 -12.62 15.00
N THR A 406 -1.92 -12.11 13.89
CA THR A 406 -1.86 -10.67 13.63
C THR A 406 -3.25 -10.08 13.53
N LYS A 407 -3.49 -9.01 14.28
CA LYS A 407 -4.70 -8.17 14.19
C LYS A 407 -4.44 -7.07 13.17
N ASP A 408 -5.38 -6.84 12.27
CA ASP A 408 -5.23 -5.81 11.25
C ASP A 408 -6.55 -5.09 10.96
N CYS A 409 -6.49 -3.94 10.31
CA CYS A 409 -7.67 -3.21 9.87
C CYS A 409 -8.43 -3.97 8.80
N VAL A 410 -9.74 -3.82 8.83
CA VAL A 410 -10.67 -4.40 7.85
C VAL A 410 -11.56 -3.32 7.25
N ALA A 411 -12.20 -3.59 6.12
CA ALA A 411 -13.08 -2.64 5.47
C ALA A 411 -14.34 -2.32 6.30
N SER A 412 -14.77 -3.24 7.17
CA SER A 412 -15.93 -3.06 8.05
C SER A 412 -15.60 -2.20 9.28
N GLY A 413 -16.12 -0.97 9.31
CA GLY A 413 -16.09 -0.10 10.49
C GLY A 413 -16.79 -0.72 11.69
N LYS A 414 -17.89 -1.45 11.46
CA LYS A 414 -18.64 -2.16 12.48
C LYS A 414 -17.79 -3.22 13.19
N VAL A 415 -17.03 -4.01 12.45
CA VAL A 415 -16.15 -5.03 13.02
C VAL A 415 -15.05 -4.36 13.85
N MET A 416 -14.37 -3.34 13.30
CA MET A 416 -13.30 -2.65 14.02
C MET A 416 -13.80 -1.94 15.29
N ALA A 417 -15.02 -1.42 15.29
CA ALA A 417 -15.59 -0.75 16.47
C ALA A 417 -15.80 -1.69 17.66
N THR A 418 -15.92 -3.00 17.41
CA THR A 418 -16.17 -4.01 18.46
C THR A 418 -14.99 -4.94 18.71
N ALA A 419 -14.00 -4.98 17.82
CA ALA A 419 -12.82 -5.83 17.95
C ALA A 419 -11.77 -5.26 18.91
N ASP A 420 -10.97 -6.14 19.52
CA ASP A 420 -9.83 -5.75 20.35
C ASP A 420 -8.57 -5.53 19.51
N GLY A 421 -8.34 -4.28 19.08
CA GLY A 421 -7.18 -3.86 18.29
C GLY A 421 -5.92 -3.56 19.12
N LYS A 422 -5.80 -4.04 20.35
CA LYS A 422 -4.59 -3.83 21.16
C LYS A 422 -3.40 -4.59 20.60
N LEU A 423 -2.28 -3.87 20.44
CA LEU A 423 -1.01 -4.42 20.01
C LEU A 423 0.08 -4.12 21.04
N ASP A 424 0.86 -5.12 21.43
CA ASP A 424 2.01 -4.96 22.32
C ASP A 424 3.06 -4.05 21.68
N PHE A 425 3.19 -4.09 20.35
CA PHE A 425 4.05 -3.18 19.58
C PHE A 425 3.70 -1.70 19.80
N LEU A 426 2.41 -1.40 20.00
CA LEU A 426 1.92 -0.05 20.34
C LEU A 426 1.82 0.19 21.86
N GLY A 427 2.57 -0.57 22.68
CA GLY A 427 2.50 -0.47 24.14
C GLY A 427 1.12 -0.79 24.71
N GLY A 428 0.35 -1.64 24.06
CA GLY A 428 -1.00 -2.03 24.45
C GLY A 428 -2.11 -1.08 23.99
N GLN A 429 -1.80 -0.08 23.16
CA GLN A 429 -2.82 0.79 22.58
C GLN A 429 -3.72 0.00 21.62
N ASN A 430 -5.05 0.26 21.70
CA ASN A 430 -5.97 -0.18 20.66
C ASN A 430 -5.84 0.75 19.45
N MET A 431 -5.44 0.21 18.30
CA MET A 431 -5.21 0.99 17.07
C MET A 431 -6.50 1.37 16.34
N PHE A 432 -7.58 0.62 16.49
CA PHE A 432 -8.78 0.78 15.66
C PHE A 432 -9.45 2.16 15.73
N PRO A 433 -9.54 2.86 16.88
CA PRO A 433 -10.11 4.21 16.90
C PRO A 433 -9.42 5.19 15.93
N ALA A 434 -8.09 5.13 15.82
CA ALA A 434 -7.33 5.98 14.91
C ALA A 434 -7.59 5.59 13.44
N PHE A 435 -7.62 4.29 13.13
CA PHE A 435 -7.82 3.81 11.76
C PHE A 435 -9.28 3.89 11.29
N ILE A 436 -10.28 3.75 12.18
CA ILE A 436 -11.67 4.06 11.84
C ILE A 436 -11.80 5.53 11.41
N ALA A 437 -11.18 6.45 12.15
CA ALA A 437 -11.16 7.86 11.78
C ALA A 437 -10.39 8.11 10.47
N ALA A 438 -9.26 7.43 10.26
CA ALA A 438 -8.49 7.52 9.01
C ALA A 438 -9.31 7.06 7.80
N ASN A 439 -9.98 5.91 7.90
CA ASN A 439 -10.84 5.38 6.85
C ASN A 439 -12.02 6.29 6.51
N ALA A 440 -12.60 6.96 7.51
CA ALA A 440 -13.69 7.90 7.32
C ALA A 440 -13.26 9.20 6.59
N ASN A 441 -11.96 9.55 6.69
CA ASN A 441 -11.40 10.76 6.06
C ASN A 441 -10.71 10.47 4.72
N ALA A 442 -10.51 9.21 4.34
CA ALA A 442 -9.96 8.83 3.05
C ALA A 442 -11.00 8.99 1.92
N THR A 443 -10.54 9.30 0.72
CA THR A 443 -11.40 9.43 -0.47
C THR A 443 -10.80 8.65 -1.65
N GLY A 444 -11.65 7.94 -2.39
CA GLY A 444 -11.28 7.23 -3.63
C GLY A 444 -11.75 7.93 -4.91
N LYS A 445 -12.28 9.16 -4.81
CA LYS A 445 -12.99 9.82 -5.93
C LYS A 445 -12.10 10.49 -6.95
N ASN A 446 -10.89 10.89 -6.58
CA ASN A 446 -10.00 11.70 -7.41
C ASN A 446 -8.85 10.90 -8.02
N LEU A 447 -9.09 9.62 -8.31
CA LEU A 447 -8.08 8.71 -8.83
C LEU A 447 -8.31 8.40 -10.31
N THR A 448 -7.22 8.08 -11.00
CA THR A 448 -7.22 7.63 -12.39
C THR A 448 -6.29 6.43 -12.59
N PRO A 449 -6.47 5.63 -13.66
CA PRO A 449 -5.56 4.53 -13.97
C PRO A 449 -4.12 4.93 -14.27
N TYR A 450 -3.84 6.23 -14.39
CA TYR A 450 -2.52 6.79 -14.70
C TYR A 450 -1.76 7.30 -13.47
N ASP A 451 -2.40 7.31 -12.30
CA ASP A 451 -1.87 8.00 -11.11
C ASP A 451 -0.49 7.48 -10.70
N GLU A 452 -0.27 6.15 -10.71
CA GLU A 452 1.03 5.56 -10.37
C GLU A 452 2.16 6.10 -11.27
N ALA A 453 1.93 6.14 -12.59
CA ALA A 453 2.92 6.64 -13.54
C ALA A 453 3.13 8.15 -13.38
N ILE A 454 2.06 8.93 -13.19
CA ILE A 454 2.13 10.38 -13.04
C ILE A 454 2.81 10.75 -11.72
N ASN A 455 2.51 10.05 -10.63
CA ASN A 455 3.15 10.24 -9.32
C ASN A 455 4.66 10.05 -9.40
N GLY A 456 5.12 9.00 -10.08
CA GLY A 456 6.55 8.75 -10.28
C GLY A 456 7.25 9.91 -11.00
N LEU A 457 6.65 10.39 -12.11
CA LEU A 457 7.16 11.52 -12.87
C LEU A 457 7.18 12.84 -12.07
N PHE A 458 6.14 13.05 -11.26
CA PHE A 458 6.03 14.22 -10.40
C PHE A 458 7.09 14.21 -9.29
N ARG A 459 7.19 13.10 -8.55
CA ARG A 459 8.13 12.94 -7.45
C ARG A 459 9.59 13.12 -7.88
N GLU A 460 9.95 12.67 -9.09
CA GLU A 460 11.27 12.91 -9.66
C GLU A 460 11.58 14.39 -9.76
N GLN A 461 10.63 15.21 -10.22
CA GLN A 461 10.84 16.65 -10.38
C GLN A 461 10.80 17.38 -9.03
N VAL A 462 9.97 16.96 -8.09
CA VAL A 462 9.97 17.45 -6.70
C VAL A 462 11.36 17.26 -6.08
N ASN A 463 11.94 16.07 -6.22
CA ASN A 463 13.27 15.76 -5.69
C ASN A 463 14.34 16.69 -6.26
N GLN A 464 14.35 16.93 -7.58
CA GLN A 464 15.31 17.82 -8.23
C GLN A 464 15.17 19.29 -7.75
N TYR A 465 13.94 19.77 -7.56
CA TYR A 465 13.69 21.09 -6.98
C TYR A 465 14.13 21.18 -5.51
N ALA A 466 13.75 20.21 -4.71
CA ALA A 466 14.04 20.22 -3.29
C ALA A 466 15.55 20.25 -2.98
N HIS A 467 16.36 19.61 -3.85
CA HIS A 467 17.83 19.63 -3.78
C HIS A 467 18.47 20.81 -4.55
N GLY A 468 17.70 21.79 -5.01
CA GLY A 468 18.20 23.00 -5.66
C GLY A 468 18.79 22.77 -7.06
N GLN A 469 18.47 21.64 -7.70
CA GLN A 469 18.97 21.31 -9.05
C GLN A 469 18.17 22.01 -10.16
N LYS A 470 16.92 22.40 -9.87
CA LYS A 470 16.00 23.09 -10.79
C LYS A 470 15.20 24.17 -10.05
N SER A 471 14.69 25.16 -10.80
CA SER A 471 13.60 26.01 -10.32
C SER A 471 12.28 25.22 -10.26
N VAL A 472 11.30 25.69 -9.50
CA VAL A 472 9.97 25.06 -9.46
C VAL A 472 9.27 25.15 -10.82
N GLU A 473 9.44 26.26 -11.53
CA GLU A 473 8.90 26.48 -12.87
C GLU A 473 9.46 25.47 -13.88
N ASP A 474 10.78 25.24 -13.88
CA ASP A 474 11.42 24.27 -14.76
C ASP A 474 11.05 22.82 -14.39
N ALA A 475 10.91 22.54 -13.09
CA ALA A 475 10.46 21.23 -12.61
C ALA A 475 9.03 20.91 -13.07
N VAL A 476 8.10 21.85 -12.90
CA VAL A 476 6.71 21.72 -13.37
C VAL A 476 6.65 21.57 -14.89
N LYS A 477 7.38 22.40 -15.65
CA LYS A 477 7.43 22.29 -17.11
C LYS A 477 7.99 20.94 -17.57
N THR A 478 9.04 20.46 -16.93
CA THR A 478 9.62 19.14 -17.25
C THR A 478 8.62 18.01 -16.91
N PHE A 479 7.93 18.09 -15.76
CA PHE A 479 6.89 17.16 -15.39
C PHE A 479 5.79 17.08 -16.44
N GLN A 480 5.24 18.22 -16.86
CA GLN A 480 4.19 18.29 -17.88
C GLN A 480 4.65 17.69 -19.22
N SER A 481 5.87 18.02 -19.67
CA SER A 481 6.44 17.43 -20.88
C SER A 481 6.60 15.91 -20.75
N ASN A 482 7.11 15.42 -19.63
CA ASN A 482 7.30 13.98 -19.41
C ASN A 482 5.96 13.21 -19.42
N VAL A 483 4.89 13.80 -18.87
CA VAL A 483 3.55 13.18 -18.90
C VAL A 483 3.00 13.16 -20.32
N ALA A 484 3.12 14.26 -21.07
CA ALA A 484 2.69 14.33 -22.47
C ALA A 484 3.45 13.29 -23.33
N ASP A 485 4.78 13.23 -23.18
CA ASP A 485 5.64 12.34 -23.97
C ASP A 485 5.39 10.85 -23.65
N LYS A 486 5.17 10.50 -22.37
CA LYS A 486 5.04 9.10 -21.95
C LYS A 486 3.61 8.57 -21.98
N LEU A 487 2.63 9.42 -21.71
CA LEU A 487 1.23 9.01 -21.54
C LEU A 487 0.29 9.63 -22.58
N GLY A 488 0.76 10.60 -23.38
CA GLY A 488 -0.06 11.29 -24.37
C GLY A 488 -1.10 12.24 -23.74
N ILE A 489 -0.89 12.67 -22.50
CA ILE A 489 -1.84 13.52 -21.76
C ILE A 489 -1.27 14.96 -21.72
N GLU A 490 -1.97 15.87 -22.36
CA GLU A 490 -1.62 17.30 -22.42
C GLU A 490 -2.07 18.05 -21.15
N SER A 491 -1.43 19.19 -20.87
CA SER A 491 -1.77 20.08 -19.73
C SER A 491 -2.78 21.19 -20.11
#